data_2dc9019537eb19282d769912bbc3fbc2
#
_entry.id   2dc9019537eb19282d769912bbc3fbc2
#
_cell.length_a   1.000
_cell.length_b   1.000
_cell.length_c   1.000
_cell.angle_alpha   90.00
_cell.angle_beta   90.00
_cell.angle_gamma   90.00
#
_symmetry.space_group_name_H-M   'P 1'
#
loop_
_entity.id
_entity.type
_entity.pdbx_description
1 polymer ?
#
loop_
_entity_poly.entity_id
_entity_poly.type
_entity_poly.pdbx_seq_one_letter_code
_entity_poly.pdbx_strand_id
1 'polypeptide(L)'
;LMNKPKFLILDEPTNGMDPDGSIDVLTTIKSLVNELDMRILISSHKLEDIELICDRAVFLRDGHFVQDVNMEEGVASDTTIVTVDHKDFDRTEKYLAEHFQLQNVDKADGHLMINAQKNYQVILKALSELDIYPKYIETRKSSLRDTYFNINQRGDK
;
A
#
# COMPACT_ATOMS: atom_id res chain seq x y z
N LEU A 1 7.92 26.66 -17.17
CA LEU A 1 6.52 26.69 -17.63
C LEU A 1 6.16 28.10 -18.08
N MET A 2 6.09 28.31 -19.40
CA MET A 2 5.94 29.67 -19.97
C MET A 2 4.60 30.35 -19.65
N ASN A 3 3.52 29.62 -19.36
CA ASN A 3 2.17 30.18 -19.20
C ASN A 3 1.53 29.98 -17.82
N LYS A 4 2.29 29.65 -16.75
CA LYS A 4 1.77 29.39 -15.41
C LYS A 4 0.42 28.62 -15.46
N PRO A 5 0.38 27.40 -15.97
CA PRO A 5 -0.85 26.63 -16.06
C PRO A 5 -1.38 26.34 -14.66
N LYS A 6 -2.71 26.34 -14.51
CA LYS A 6 -3.34 25.94 -13.25
C LYS A 6 -3.45 24.41 -13.10
N PHE A 7 -3.31 23.70 -14.20
CA PHE A 7 -3.43 22.24 -14.26
C PHE A 7 -2.41 21.67 -15.24
N LEU A 8 -1.74 20.60 -14.84
CA LEU A 8 -0.73 19.90 -15.64
C LEU A 8 -1.08 18.40 -15.70
N ILE A 9 -0.95 17.83 -16.89
CA ILE A 9 -1.10 16.37 -17.09
C ILE A 9 0.27 15.82 -17.47
N LEU A 10 0.70 14.77 -16.75
CA LEU A 10 1.96 14.08 -16.96
C LEU A 10 1.68 12.60 -17.17
N ASP A 11 2.09 12.08 -18.31
CA ASP A 11 1.96 10.66 -18.63
C ASP A 11 3.33 9.98 -18.49
N GLU A 12 3.43 9.06 -17.51
CA GLU A 12 4.64 8.28 -17.20
C GLU A 12 5.94 9.11 -17.14
N PRO A 13 6.00 10.23 -16.37
CA PRO A 13 7.12 11.19 -16.47
C PRO A 13 8.47 10.63 -16.04
N THR A 14 8.51 9.51 -15.31
CA THR A 14 9.72 8.85 -14.82
C THR A 14 10.05 7.57 -15.60
N ASN A 15 9.34 7.33 -16.71
CA ASN A 15 9.56 6.13 -17.50
C ASN A 15 10.97 6.12 -18.13
N GLY A 16 11.69 5.00 -17.96
CA GLY A 16 13.05 4.86 -18.48
C GLY A 16 14.13 5.54 -17.65
N MET A 17 13.80 6.17 -16.52
CA MET A 17 14.77 6.76 -15.60
C MET A 17 15.26 5.76 -14.57
N ASP A 18 16.49 5.94 -14.10
CA ASP A 18 17.00 5.29 -12.91
C ASP A 18 16.29 5.80 -11.63
N PRO A 19 16.40 5.09 -10.51
CA PRO A 19 15.69 5.46 -9.28
C PRO A 19 16.02 6.88 -8.79
N ASP A 20 17.28 7.28 -8.83
CA ASP A 20 17.72 8.59 -8.34
C ASP A 20 17.18 9.70 -9.22
N GLY A 21 17.28 9.56 -10.56
CA GLY A 21 16.71 10.50 -11.52
C GLY A 21 15.19 10.63 -11.41
N SER A 22 14.48 9.51 -11.12
CA SER A 22 13.05 9.52 -10.88
C SER A 22 12.68 10.37 -9.66
N ILE A 23 13.39 10.19 -8.55
CA ILE A 23 13.18 10.96 -7.30
C ILE A 23 13.40 12.45 -7.53
N ASP A 24 14.48 12.83 -8.23
CA ASP A 24 14.79 14.23 -8.53
C ASP A 24 13.71 14.91 -9.35
N VAL A 25 13.22 14.24 -10.41
CA VAL A 25 12.13 14.75 -11.24
C VAL A 25 10.84 14.90 -10.46
N LEU A 26 10.44 13.89 -9.68
CA LEU A 26 9.22 13.92 -8.88
C LEU A 26 9.26 14.99 -7.80
N THR A 27 10.41 15.15 -7.12
CA THR A 27 10.62 16.19 -6.12
C THR A 27 10.52 17.58 -6.75
N THR A 28 11.11 17.76 -7.95
CA THR A 28 10.99 19.01 -8.71
C THR A 28 9.54 19.32 -9.08
N ILE A 29 8.80 18.33 -9.57
CA ILE A 29 7.37 18.47 -9.88
C ILE A 29 6.58 18.89 -8.65
N LYS A 30 6.80 18.22 -7.51
CA LYS A 30 6.13 18.55 -6.24
C LYS A 30 6.40 19.98 -5.78
N SER A 31 7.65 20.43 -5.88
CA SER A 31 8.04 21.82 -5.56
C SER A 31 7.34 22.83 -6.47
N LEU A 32 7.33 22.57 -7.79
CA LEU A 32 6.66 23.46 -8.76
C LEU A 32 5.14 23.55 -8.51
N VAL A 33 4.49 22.43 -8.16
CA VAL A 33 3.06 22.40 -7.84
C VAL A 33 2.76 23.28 -6.64
N ASN A 34 3.56 23.18 -5.58
CA ASN A 34 3.39 23.96 -4.36
C ASN A 34 3.69 25.45 -4.59
N GLU A 35 4.77 25.78 -5.28
CA GLU A 35 5.19 27.17 -5.54
C GLU A 35 4.22 27.93 -6.46
N LEU A 36 3.62 27.23 -7.42
CA LEU A 36 2.77 27.87 -8.44
C LEU A 36 1.27 27.67 -8.18
N ASP A 37 0.88 27.08 -7.04
CA ASP A 37 -0.51 26.72 -6.70
C ASP A 37 -1.21 25.98 -7.87
N MET A 38 -0.51 25.00 -8.45
CA MET A 38 -1.00 24.19 -9.55
C MET A 38 -1.58 22.85 -9.05
N ARG A 39 -2.36 22.22 -9.92
CA ARG A 39 -2.78 20.85 -9.73
C ARG A 39 -2.19 19.97 -10.81
N ILE A 40 -1.85 18.73 -10.47
CA ILE A 40 -1.34 17.77 -11.45
C ILE A 40 -2.21 16.54 -11.49
N LEU A 41 -2.31 15.95 -12.68
CA LEU A 41 -2.73 14.59 -12.91
C LEU A 41 -1.53 13.84 -13.48
N ILE A 42 -1.12 12.78 -12.82
CA ILE A 42 0.03 11.98 -13.22
C ILE A 42 -0.39 10.53 -13.41
N SER A 43 0.07 9.90 -14.49
CA SER A 43 0.01 8.45 -14.65
C SER A 43 1.37 7.84 -14.31
N SER A 44 1.36 6.69 -13.64
CA SER A 44 2.54 5.86 -13.43
C SER A 44 2.15 4.41 -13.15
N HIS A 45 2.97 3.47 -13.60
CA HIS A 45 2.90 2.07 -13.20
C HIS A 45 3.78 1.76 -11.98
N LYS A 46 4.59 2.74 -11.53
CA LYS A 46 5.42 2.65 -10.33
C LYS A 46 4.64 3.22 -9.14
N LEU A 47 4.21 2.36 -8.23
CA LEU A 47 3.41 2.79 -7.07
C LEU A 47 4.19 3.71 -6.14
N GLU A 48 5.50 3.51 -6.05
CA GLU A 48 6.42 4.34 -5.26
C GLU A 48 6.44 5.80 -5.74
N ASP A 49 6.35 6.04 -7.05
CA ASP A 49 6.27 7.39 -7.62
C ASP A 49 5.00 8.11 -7.17
N ILE A 50 3.88 7.40 -7.19
CA ILE A 50 2.57 7.93 -6.77
C ILE A 50 2.57 8.21 -5.25
N GLU A 51 3.11 7.30 -4.44
CA GLU A 51 3.22 7.49 -2.99
C GLU A 51 4.07 8.70 -2.62
N LEU A 52 5.08 9.03 -3.44
CA LEU A 52 6.00 10.12 -3.17
C LEU A 52 5.37 11.51 -3.35
N ILE A 53 4.52 11.68 -4.37
CA ILE A 53 4.07 13.03 -4.76
C ILE A 53 2.57 13.27 -4.73
N CYS A 54 1.74 12.22 -4.78
CA CYS A 54 0.29 12.36 -4.91
C CYS A 54 -0.42 12.38 -3.56
N ASP A 55 -1.45 13.21 -3.45
CA ASP A 55 -2.38 13.23 -2.30
C ASP A 55 -3.52 12.22 -2.49
N ARG A 56 -3.76 11.79 -3.74
CA ARG A 56 -4.84 10.89 -4.12
C ARG A 56 -4.40 9.99 -5.26
N ALA A 57 -4.69 8.71 -5.17
CA ALA A 57 -4.42 7.71 -6.20
C ALA A 57 -5.70 7.03 -6.67
N VAL A 58 -5.81 6.81 -7.99
CA VAL A 58 -6.93 6.12 -8.60
C VAL A 58 -6.41 4.92 -9.38
N PHE A 59 -6.92 3.73 -9.08
CA PHE A 59 -6.56 2.52 -9.80
C PHE A 59 -7.49 2.30 -10.99
N LEU A 60 -6.86 2.04 -12.14
CA LEU A 60 -7.54 1.72 -13.39
C LEU A 60 -7.25 0.27 -13.77
N ARG A 61 -8.28 -0.46 -14.21
CA ARG A 61 -8.15 -1.79 -14.81
C ARG A 61 -9.12 -1.88 -16.00
N ASP A 62 -8.62 -2.32 -17.15
CA ASP A 62 -9.41 -2.50 -18.37
C ASP A 62 -10.26 -1.27 -18.74
N GLY A 63 -9.70 -0.07 -18.54
CA GLY A 63 -10.36 1.21 -18.79
C GLY A 63 -11.41 1.64 -17.76
N HIS A 64 -11.58 0.89 -16.67
CA HIS A 64 -12.53 1.20 -15.61
C HIS A 64 -11.84 1.65 -14.32
N PHE A 65 -12.50 2.56 -13.59
CA PHE A 65 -12.09 2.93 -12.24
C PHE A 65 -12.41 1.78 -11.28
N VAL A 66 -11.39 1.29 -10.58
CA VAL A 66 -11.53 0.16 -9.66
C VAL A 66 -11.53 0.63 -8.21
N GLN A 67 -10.62 1.52 -7.87
CA GLN A 67 -10.42 1.99 -6.50
C GLN A 67 -9.88 3.42 -6.52
N ASP A 68 -10.32 4.20 -5.55
CA ASP A 68 -9.86 5.55 -5.23
C ASP A 68 -9.29 5.54 -3.81
N VAL A 69 -8.10 6.09 -3.63
CA VAL A 69 -7.37 6.11 -2.37
C VAL A 69 -6.93 7.53 -2.06
N ASN A 70 -7.44 8.09 -0.97
CA ASN A 70 -6.88 9.29 -0.37
C ASN A 70 -5.60 8.89 0.40
N MET A 71 -4.46 9.47 0.04
CA MET A 71 -3.16 9.08 0.61
C MET A 71 -3.04 9.45 2.09
N GLU A 72 -3.73 10.51 2.54
CA GLU A 72 -3.76 10.89 3.95
C GLU A 72 -4.62 9.93 4.80
N GLU A 73 -5.72 9.43 4.25
CA GLU A 73 -6.70 8.60 4.95
C GLU A 73 -6.51 7.10 4.67
N GLY A 74 -6.26 6.75 3.42
CA GLY A 74 -6.23 5.36 2.94
C GLY A 74 -4.94 4.62 3.23
N VAL A 75 -3.83 5.34 3.42
CA VAL A 75 -2.52 4.81 3.84
C VAL A 75 -2.36 4.87 5.38
N ALA A 76 -3.35 5.45 6.09
CA ALA A 76 -3.31 5.64 7.54
C ALA A 76 -3.70 4.38 8.35
N SER A 77 -4.15 3.31 7.72
CA SER A 77 -4.37 2.07 8.44
C SER A 77 -3.06 1.31 8.61
N ASP A 78 -2.61 1.18 9.84
CA ASP A 78 -1.47 0.31 10.12
C ASP A 78 -1.80 -1.13 9.74
N THR A 79 -0.92 -1.78 9.00
CA THR A 79 -1.00 -3.20 8.68
C THR A 79 -0.02 -3.97 9.55
N THR A 80 -0.48 -4.99 10.25
CA THR A 80 0.40 -5.91 10.95
C THR A 80 0.60 -7.17 10.11
N ILE A 81 1.87 -7.48 9.84
CA ILE A 81 2.30 -8.71 9.18
C ILE A 81 2.73 -9.68 10.25
N VAL A 82 2.12 -10.85 10.27
CA VAL A 82 2.47 -11.96 11.15
C VAL A 82 3.05 -13.07 10.30
N THR A 83 4.30 -13.46 10.56
CA THR A 83 4.98 -14.56 9.86
C THR A 83 5.11 -15.75 10.79
N VAL A 84 4.58 -16.89 10.38
CA VAL A 84 4.60 -18.14 11.17
C VAL A 84 5.23 -19.28 10.37
N ASP A 85 5.56 -20.36 11.07
CA ASP A 85 5.96 -21.61 10.41
C ASP A 85 4.78 -22.23 9.64
N HIS A 86 5.09 -22.91 8.53
CA HIS A 86 4.08 -23.60 7.70
C HIS A 86 3.19 -24.55 8.52
N LYS A 87 3.74 -25.21 9.54
CA LYS A 87 2.98 -26.11 10.43
C LYS A 87 1.88 -25.42 11.23
N ASP A 88 2.06 -24.14 11.55
CA ASP A 88 1.14 -23.35 12.37
C ASP A 88 0.26 -22.42 11.51
N PHE A 89 0.52 -22.39 10.17
CA PHE A 89 -0.10 -21.43 9.26
C PHE A 89 -1.63 -21.50 9.26
N ASP A 90 -2.20 -22.67 8.98
CA ASP A 90 -3.65 -22.83 8.85
C ASP A 90 -4.39 -22.54 10.18
N ARG A 91 -3.77 -22.87 11.31
CA ARG A 91 -4.32 -22.54 12.65
C ARG A 91 -4.30 -21.04 12.89
N THR A 92 -3.20 -20.38 12.51
CA THR A 92 -3.03 -18.94 12.66
C THR A 92 -3.99 -18.20 11.74
N GLU A 93 -4.09 -18.60 10.47
CA GLU A 93 -5.01 -18.02 9.49
C GLU A 93 -6.45 -18.06 10.00
N LYS A 94 -6.90 -19.22 10.43
CA LYS A 94 -8.26 -19.41 10.98
C LYS A 94 -8.51 -18.50 12.17
N TYR A 95 -7.59 -18.48 13.13
CA TYR A 95 -7.72 -17.65 14.33
C TYR A 95 -7.75 -16.15 14.01
N LEU A 96 -6.85 -15.69 13.14
CA LEU A 96 -6.79 -14.29 12.74
C LEU A 96 -8.01 -13.86 11.93
N ALA A 97 -8.54 -14.73 11.08
CA ALA A 97 -9.76 -14.46 10.31
C ALA A 97 -11.02 -14.33 11.21
N GLU A 98 -11.08 -15.12 12.30
CA GLU A 98 -12.21 -15.07 13.24
C GLU A 98 -12.17 -13.86 14.18
N HIS A 99 -10.98 -13.36 14.55
CA HIS A 99 -10.81 -12.35 15.60
C HIS A 99 -10.29 -11.00 15.11
N PHE A 100 -9.74 -10.96 13.89
CA PHE A 100 -9.15 -9.77 13.28
C PHE A 100 -9.60 -9.64 11.82
N GLN A 101 -9.48 -8.43 11.28
CA GLN A 101 -9.77 -8.21 9.87
C GLN A 101 -8.57 -8.63 9.02
N LEU A 102 -8.60 -9.86 8.51
CA LEU A 102 -7.57 -10.40 7.64
C LEU A 102 -7.64 -9.69 6.28
N GLN A 103 -6.53 -9.10 5.84
CA GLN A 103 -6.43 -8.35 4.59
C GLN A 103 -5.86 -9.19 3.46
N ASN A 104 -4.78 -9.90 3.74
CA ASN A 104 -4.07 -10.70 2.75
C ASN A 104 -3.38 -11.90 3.41
N VAL A 105 -3.20 -12.95 2.63
CA VAL A 105 -2.59 -14.22 3.05
C VAL A 105 -1.59 -14.65 1.99
N ASP A 106 -0.32 -14.75 2.36
CA ASP A 106 0.74 -15.32 1.53
C ASP A 106 1.25 -16.62 2.15
N LYS A 107 0.75 -17.76 1.60
CA LYS A 107 1.11 -19.10 2.09
C LYS A 107 2.54 -19.49 1.75
N ALA A 108 3.10 -18.96 0.66
CA ALA A 108 4.44 -19.31 0.23
C ALA A 108 5.50 -18.81 1.23
N ASP A 109 5.31 -17.59 1.70
CA ASP A 109 6.22 -16.95 2.65
C ASP A 109 5.75 -17.07 4.12
N GLY A 110 4.57 -17.65 4.35
CA GLY A 110 3.98 -17.79 5.69
C GLY A 110 3.49 -16.46 6.28
N HIS A 111 3.16 -15.48 5.43
CA HIS A 111 2.74 -14.15 5.85
C HIS A 111 1.23 -14.03 5.94
N LEU A 112 0.75 -13.47 7.05
CA LEU A 112 -0.64 -13.13 7.30
C LEU A 112 -0.72 -11.62 7.58
N MET A 113 -1.46 -10.89 6.75
CA MET A 113 -1.61 -9.44 6.86
C MET A 113 -2.97 -9.11 7.45
N ILE A 114 -2.97 -8.38 8.55
CA ILE A 114 -4.19 -7.95 9.24
C ILE A 114 -4.23 -6.43 9.39
N ASN A 115 -5.43 -5.86 9.40
CA ASN A 115 -5.61 -4.46 9.72
C ASN A 115 -5.27 -4.22 11.21
N ALA A 116 -4.26 -3.41 11.46
CA ALA A 116 -3.66 -3.22 12.77
C ALA A 116 -4.29 -2.08 13.58
N GLN A 117 -5.58 -1.89 13.53
CA GLN A 117 -6.25 -1.05 14.54
C GLN A 117 -6.01 -1.57 15.98
N LYS A 118 -5.32 -2.71 16.13
CA LYS A 118 -4.98 -3.32 17.41
C LYS A 118 -3.47 -3.48 17.54
N ASN A 119 -2.97 -3.05 18.69
CA ASN A 119 -1.58 -3.19 19.10
C ASN A 119 -1.08 -4.63 18.88
N TYR A 120 0.09 -4.81 18.25
CA TYR A 120 0.74 -6.11 18.02
C TYR A 120 0.87 -6.97 19.30
N GLN A 121 0.91 -6.35 20.48
CA GLN A 121 0.95 -7.06 21.76
C GLN A 121 -0.31 -7.91 22.01
N VAL A 122 -1.47 -7.45 21.55
CA VAL A 122 -2.72 -8.22 21.67
C VAL A 122 -2.66 -9.46 20.78
N ILE A 123 -2.08 -9.32 19.59
CA ILE A 123 -1.88 -10.42 18.64
C ILE A 123 -0.89 -11.44 19.22
N LEU A 124 0.25 -10.98 19.71
CA LEU A 124 1.26 -11.84 20.34
C LEU A 124 0.69 -12.64 21.52
N LYS A 125 -0.06 -11.97 22.40
CA LYS A 125 -0.70 -12.63 23.55
C LYS A 125 -1.67 -13.70 23.07
N ALA A 126 -2.53 -13.37 22.13
CA ALA A 126 -3.53 -14.28 21.60
C ALA A 126 -2.89 -15.51 20.93
N LEU A 127 -1.83 -15.32 20.13
CA LEU A 127 -1.10 -16.43 19.51
C LEU A 127 -0.36 -17.28 20.54
N SER A 128 0.20 -16.67 21.59
CA SER A 128 0.86 -17.41 22.67
C SER A 128 -0.09 -18.31 23.46
N GLU A 129 -1.36 -17.90 23.65
CA GLU A 129 -2.40 -18.71 24.28
C GLU A 129 -2.75 -19.96 23.44
N LEU A 130 -2.47 -19.92 22.14
CA LEU A 130 -2.62 -21.05 21.21
C LEU A 130 -1.34 -21.86 21.03
N ASP A 131 -0.29 -21.55 21.78
CA ASP A 131 1.04 -22.16 21.66
C ASP A 131 1.68 -21.92 20.27
N ILE A 132 1.33 -20.77 19.65
CA ILE A 132 1.86 -20.34 18.36
C ILE A 132 2.82 -19.17 18.59
N TYR A 133 4.06 -19.35 18.14
CA TYR A 133 5.11 -18.34 18.27
C TYR A 133 5.50 -17.85 16.87
N PRO A 134 5.11 -16.60 16.50
CA PRO A 134 5.47 -16.07 15.19
C PRO A 134 6.99 -15.91 15.07
N LYS A 135 7.53 -16.21 13.89
CA LYS A 135 8.93 -15.95 13.56
C LYS A 135 9.23 -14.46 13.51
N TYR A 136 8.25 -13.72 13.02
CA TYR A 136 8.35 -12.29 12.83
C TYR A 136 6.99 -11.64 12.95
N ILE A 137 6.93 -10.47 13.54
CA ILE A 137 5.74 -9.62 13.58
C ILE A 137 6.18 -8.17 13.36
N GLU A 138 5.57 -7.54 12.37
CA GLU A 138 5.85 -6.16 12.00
C GLU A 138 4.56 -5.39 11.85
N THR A 139 4.54 -4.17 12.37
CA THR A 139 3.46 -3.22 12.08
C THR A 139 4.03 -2.09 11.23
N ARG A 140 3.44 -1.89 10.07
CA ARG A 140 3.81 -0.83 9.13
C ARG A 140 2.57 -0.10 8.61
N LYS A 141 2.77 1.11 8.12
CA LYS A 141 1.71 1.80 7.38
C LYS A 141 1.37 1.01 6.11
N SER A 142 0.09 0.90 5.80
CA SER A 142 -0.35 0.34 4.53
C SER A 142 0.24 1.15 3.37
N SER A 143 0.63 0.47 2.31
CA SER A 143 1.13 1.08 1.09
C SER A 143 0.10 0.97 -0.04
N LEU A 144 0.27 1.74 -1.10
CA LEU A 144 -0.51 1.54 -2.33
C LEU A 144 -0.32 0.13 -2.90
N ARG A 145 0.85 -0.47 -2.66
CA ARG A 145 1.14 -1.84 -3.06
C ARG A 145 0.20 -2.85 -2.39
N ASP A 146 -0.08 -2.68 -1.10
CA ASP A 146 -1.04 -3.53 -0.37
C ASP A 146 -2.45 -3.38 -0.95
N THR A 147 -2.85 -2.14 -1.28
CA THR A 147 -4.12 -1.86 -1.94
C THR A 147 -4.20 -2.50 -3.33
N TYR A 148 -3.13 -2.40 -4.12
CA TYR A 148 -3.04 -3.01 -5.45
C TYR A 148 -3.20 -4.52 -5.41
N PHE A 149 -2.53 -5.21 -4.48
CA PHE A 149 -2.67 -6.65 -4.30
C PHE A 149 -4.09 -7.05 -3.89
N ASN A 150 -4.71 -6.29 -2.99
CA ASN A 150 -6.10 -6.55 -2.56
C ASN A 150 -7.10 -6.42 -3.72
N ILE A 151 -6.90 -5.44 -4.62
CA ILE A 151 -7.72 -5.25 -5.81
C ILE A 151 -7.59 -6.45 -6.75
N ASN A 152 -6.35 -6.94 -6.97
CA ASN A 152 -6.10 -8.04 -7.89
C ASN A 152 -6.66 -9.39 -7.41
N GLN A 153 -6.62 -9.66 -6.11
CA GLN A 153 -7.22 -10.88 -5.54
C GLN A 153 -8.75 -10.89 -5.57
N ARG A 154 -9.42 -9.73 -5.58
CA ARG A 154 -10.88 -9.63 -5.66
C ARG A 154 -11.43 -9.76 -7.09
N GLY A 155 -10.57 -9.65 -8.09
CA GLY A 155 -10.94 -9.73 -9.51
C GLY A 155 -11.01 -11.14 -10.11
N ASP A 156 -10.55 -12.16 -9.39
CA ASP A 156 -10.52 -13.56 -9.83
C ASP A 156 -11.71 -14.41 -9.30
N LYS A 157 -12.83 -13.76 -8.98
CA LYS A 157 -14.06 -14.46 -8.57
C LYS A 157 -15.21 -14.17 -9.51
#